data_d3c6d7ba6f454fa9d7f81bb07879a2e0
#
_entry.id   d3c6d7ba6f454fa9d7f81bb07879a2e0
#
_cell.length_a   1.000
_cell.length_b   1.000
_cell.length_c   1.000
_cell.angle_alpha   90.00
_cell.angle_beta   90.00
_cell.angle_gamma   90.00
#
_symmetry.space_group_name_H-M   'P 1'
#
loop_
_entity.id
_entity.type
_entity.pdbx_description
1 polymer ?
#
loop_
_entity_poly.entity_id
_entity_poly.type
_entity_poly.pdbx_seq_one_letter_code
_entity_poly.pdbx_strand_id
1 'polypeptide(L)'
;MLDRDGYRPNVGIILCNSHNQVFWGKRIREHAWQFPQGGIKYGESPEQAMYRELMEEVGLQPNHVQILGRTRDWLRYEVPPSWIRREWRGSYKGQKQIWFLLRLTGRDTDVSLRATNQPEFDAWRWSDYWVPLEDVIEFKRDVYRSALNELAVHLHAKGVRYTHKKTSPQ
;
A
#
# COMPACT_ATOMS: atom_id res chain seq x y z
N MET A 1 -6.60 -13.86 10.59
CA MET A 1 -5.75 -14.99 10.97
C MET A 1 -4.33 -14.53 11.23
N LEU A 2 -3.78 -14.91 12.35
CA LEU A 2 -2.42 -14.52 12.71
C LEU A 2 -1.45 -15.65 12.40
N ASP A 3 -0.21 -15.28 12.05
CA ASP A 3 0.82 -16.28 11.94
C ASP A 3 1.33 -16.63 13.35
N ARG A 4 2.30 -17.56 13.40
CA ARG A 4 2.83 -18.04 14.68
C ARG A 4 3.50 -16.92 15.51
N ASP A 5 3.95 -15.87 14.87
CA ASP A 5 4.64 -14.76 15.52
C ASP A 5 3.70 -13.59 15.88
N GLY A 6 2.41 -13.74 15.60
CA GLY A 6 1.42 -12.72 15.93
C GLY A 6 1.18 -11.67 14.86
N TYR A 7 1.67 -11.89 13.65
CA TYR A 7 1.47 -10.96 12.54
C TYR A 7 0.31 -11.40 11.65
N ARG A 8 -0.47 -10.44 11.20
CA ARG A 8 -1.57 -10.68 10.28
C ARG A 8 -1.09 -10.52 8.85
N PRO A 9 -1.24 -11.53 8.00
CA PRO A 9 -0.86 -11.41 6.59
C PRO A 9 -1.71 -10.36 5.88
N ASN A 10 -1.04 -9.54 5.08
CA ASN A 10 -1.63 -8.35 4.51
C ASN A 10 -0.95 -8.03 3.19
N VAL A 11 -1.62 -7.27 2.31
CA VAL A 11 -1.03 -6.77 1.09
C VAL A 11 -1.08 -5.25 1.11
N GLY A 12 -0.07 -4.62 0.52
CA GLY A 12 -0.06 -3.19 0.29
C GLY A 12 0.01 -2.92 -1.20
N ILE A 13 -0.56 -1.80 -1.62
CA ILE A 13 -0.65 -1.44 -3.03
C ILE A 13 -0.06 -0.07 -3.27
N ILE A 14 0.95 -0.01 -4.14
CA ILE A 14 1.49 1.25 -4.63
C ILE A 14 1.04 1.34 -6.09
N LEU A 15 0.01 2.15 -6.33
CA LEU A 15 -0.53 2.36 -7.67
C LEU A 15 0.09 3.62 -8.25
N CYS A 16 0.73 3.51 -9.40
CA CYS A 16 1.35 4.67 -10.03
C CYS A 16 0.73 4.98 -11.39
N ASN A 17 0.83 6.24 -11.79
CA ASN A 17 0.41 6.69 -13.11
C ASN A 17 1.60 6.73 -14.06
N SER A 18 1.39 7.26 -15.28
CA SER A 18 2.44 7.32 -16.29
C SER A 18 3.58 8.28 -15.94
N HIS A 19 3.38 9.14 -14.95
CA HIS A 19 4.38 10.08 -14.46
C HIS A 19 5.07 9.60 -13.19
N ASN A 20 4.87 8.34 -12.84
CA ASN A 20 5.43 7.73 -11.62
C ASN A 20 4.96 8.41 -10.33
N GLN A 21 3.83 9.09 -10.38
CA GLN A 21 3.16 9.57 -9.18
C GLN A 21 2.33 8.44 -8.62
N VAL A 22 2.11 8.43 -7.31
CA VAL A 22 1.44 7.33 -6.63
C VAL A 22 0.10 7.78 -6.04
N PHE A 23 -0.84 6.84 -6.04
CA PHE A 23 -2.14 7.02 -5.39
C PHE A 23 -1.92 7.16 -3.89
N TRP A 24 -2.41 8.27 -3.34
CA TRP A 24 -2.30 8.56 -1.92
C TRP A 24 -3.70 8.84 -1.40
N GLY A 25 -4.19 7.99 -0.49
CA GLY A 25 -5.58 8.04 -0.06
C GLY A 25 -5.74 8.55 1.35
N LYS A 26 -6.77 9.37 1.55
CA LYS A 26 -7.11 9.87 2.88
C LYS A 26 -8.19 8.96 3.47
N ARG A 27 -7.92 8.42 4.64
CA ARG A 27 -8.85 7.53 5.33
C ARG A 27 -10.07 8.31 5.80
N ILE A 28 -11.22 7.65 5.67
CA ILE A 28 -12.49 8.22 6.08
C ILE A 28 -12.44 8.60 7.56
N ARG A 29 -12.92 9.81 7.86
CA ARG A 29 -13.05 10.35 9.22
C ARG A 29 -11.72 10.48 9.96
N GLU A 30 -10.61 10.42 9.24
CA GLU A 30 -9.29 10.61 9.83
C GLU A 30 -8.51 11.58 8.96
N HIS A 31 -7.51 12.20 9.56
CA HIS A 31 -6.61 13.06 8.80
C HIS A 31 -5.37 12.27 8.36
N ALA A 32 -5.49 10.96 8.33
CA ALA A 32 -4.39 10.08 7.99
C ALA A 32 -4.46 9.67 6.53
N TRP A 33 -3.35 9.78 5.84
CA TRP A 33 -3.19 9.36 4.45
C TRP A 33 -2.36 8.08 4.41
N GLN A 34 -2.72 7.18 3.52
CA GLN A 34 -1.99 5.92 3.39
C GLN A 34 -2.17 5.31 2.01
N PHE A 35 -1.32 4.33 1.68
CA PHE A 35 -1.54 3.47 0.54
C PHE A 35 -2.68 2.49 0.84
N PRO A 36 -3.39 2.04 -0.20
CA PRO A 36 -4.36 0.95 -0.01
C PRO A 36 -3.68 -0.28 0.57
N GLN A 37 -4.34 -0.93 1.49
CA GLN A 37 -3.85 -2.17 2.08
C GLN A 37 -5.01 -2.97 2.64
N GLY A 38 -4.81 -4.27 2.79
CA GLY A 38 -5.84 -5.10 3.38
C GLY A 38 -5.38 -6.50 3.68
N GLY A 39 -6.12 -7.19 4.52
CA GLY A 39 -5.78 -8.54 4.96
C GLY A 39 -5.93 -9.58 3.88
N ILE A 40 -5.07 -10.58 3.90
CA ILE A 40 -5.17 -11.75 3.03
C ILE A 40 -6.13 -12.72 3.70
N LYS A 41 -7.15 -13.14 2.98
CA LYS A 41 -8.14 -14.08 3.50
C LYS A 41 -7.63 -15.51 3.37
N TYR A 42 -8.15 -16.38 4.20
CA TYR A 42 -7.81 -17.78 4.14
C TYR A 42 -8.01 -18.32 2.71
N GLY A 43 -7.01 -18.98 2.19
CA GLY A 43 -7.06 -19.56 0.86
C GLY A 43 -6.71 -18.59 -0.27
N GLU A 44 -6.55 -17.31 0.01
CA GLU A 44 -6.12 -16.34 -1.00
C GLU A 44 -4.60 -16.32 -1.14
N SER A 45 -4.11 -16.18 -2.37
CA SER A 45 -2.73 -15.79 -2.58
C SER A 45 -2.59 -14.29 -2.34
N PRO A 46 -1.38 -13.79 -2.12
CA PRO A 46 -1.17 -12.34 -2.03
C PRO A 46 -1.69 -11.59 -3.25
N GLU A 47 -1.50 -12.13 -4.46
CA GLU A 47 -1.96 -11.46 -5.67
C GLU A 47 -3.49 -11.41 -5.73
N GLN A 48 -4.18 -12.48 -5.34
CA GLN A 48 -5.63 -12.48 -5.28
C GLN A 48 -6.15 -11.45 -4.28
N ALA A 49 -5.51 -11.37 -3.12
CA ALA A 49 -5.87 -10.39 -2.10
C ALA A 49 -5.65 -8.98 -2.63
N MET A 50 -4.55 -8.76 -3.36
CA MET A 50 -4.24 -7.46 -3.93
C MET A 50 -5.34 -7.01 -4.89
N TYR A 51 -5.78 -7.87 -5.80
CA TYR A 51 -6.82 -7.50 -6.75
C TYR A 51 -8.15 -7.24 -6.05
N ARG A 52 -8.47 -8.03 -5.03
CA ARG A 52 -9.70 -7.83 -4.27
C ARG A 52 -9.67 -6.48 -3.53
N GLU A 53 -8.57 -6.19 -2.85
CA GLU A 53 -8.45 -4.91 -2.13
C GLU A 53 -8.41 -3.73 -3.09
N LEU A 54 -7.79 -3.90 -4.25
CA LEU A 54 -7.78 -2.85 -5.27
C LEU A 54 -9.20 -2.49 -5.70
N MET A 55 -10.04 -3.49 -5.91
CA MET A 55 -11.43 -3.25 -6.27
C MET A 55 -12.19 -2.61 -5.10
N GLU A 56 -12.01 -3.14 -3.90
CA GLU A 56 -12.76 -2.65 -2.75
C GLU A 56 -12.41 -1.21 -2.38
N GLU A 57 -11.13 -0.86 -2.43
CA GLU A 57 -10.68 0.45 -1.94
C GLU A 57 -10.51 1.49 -3.04
N VAL A 58 -10.20 1.09 -4.24
CA VAL A 58 -9.89 2.01 -5.34
C VAL A 58 -10.85 1.87 -6.52
N GLY A 59 -11.63 0.79 -6.57
CA GLY A 59 -12.63 0.58 -7.61
C GLY A 59 -12.06 0.13 -8.95
N LEU A 60 -10.82 -0.31 -8.98
CA LEU A 60 -10.18 -0.72 -10.23
C LEU A 60 -10.24 -2.23 -10.40
N GLN A 61 -10.42 -2.63 -11.66
CA GLN A 61 -10.43 -4.04 -12.06
C GLN A 61 -9.04 -4.44 -12.54
N PRO A 62 -8.75 -5.75 -12.62
CA PRO A 62 -7.43 -6.20 -13.08
C PRO A 62 -7.00 -5.64 -14.43
N ASN A 63 -7.95 -5.42 -15.35
CA ASN A 63 -7.63 -4.89 -16.68
C ASN A 63 -7.32 -3.39 -16.66
N HIS A 64 -7.48 -2.73 -15.53
CA HIS A 64 -7.13 -1.31 -15.40
C HIS A 64 -5.69 -1.11 -14.95
N VAL A 65 -4.99 -2.19 -14.62
CA VAL A 65 -3.63 -2.08 -14.05
C VAL A 65 -2.71 -3.12 -14.64
N GLN A 66 -1.42 -2.85 -14.52
CA GLN A 66 -0.36 -3.79 -14.86
C GLN A 66 0.53 -3.93 -13.63
N ILE A 67 0.82 -5.17 -13.22
CA ILE A 67 1.75 -5.41 -12.12
C ILE A 67 3.17 -5.16 -12.64
N LEU A 68 3.87 -4.22 -12.03
CA LEU A 68 5.26 -3.92 -12.35
C LEU A 68 6.21 -4.75 -11.49
N GLY A 69 5.82 -5.07 -10.27
CA GLY A 69 6.64 -5.87 -9.38
C GLY A 69 5.98 -6.06 -8.04
N ARG A 70 6.61 -6.89 -7.23
CA ARG A 70 6.18 -7.11 -5.84
C ARG A 70 7.41 -7.33 -4.98
N THR A 71 7.28 -7.08 -3.68
CA THR A 71 8.37 -7.34 -2.76
C THR A 71 8.60 -8.85 -2.64
N ARG A 72 9.86 -9.24 -2.48
CA ARG A 72 10.24 -10.64 -2.38
C ARG A 72 9.76 -11.27 -1.09
N ASP A 73 9.94 -10.55 0.01
CA ASP A 73 9.71 -11.07 1.34
C ASP A 73 8.62 -10.30 2.05
N TRP A 74 8.14 -10.89 3.13
CA TRP A 74 7.23 -10.21 4.03
C TRP A 74 7.93 -9.03 4.69
N LEU A 75 7.29 -7.86 4.65
CA LEU A 75 7.75 -6.68 5.38
C LEU A 75 6.83 -6.52 6.59
N ARG A 76 7.41 -6.38 7.77
CA ARG A 76 6.65 -6.38 9.01
C ARG A 76 6.68 -5.01 9.67
N TYR A 77 5.57 -4.63 10.27
CA TYR A 77 5.55 -3.53 11.21
C TYR A 77 4.72 -3.92 12.41
N GLU A 78 5.11 -3.39 13.57
CA GLU A 78 4.36 -3.60 14.79
C GLU A 78 3.41 -2.44 14.99
N VAL A 79 2.21 -2.77 15.46
CA VAL A 79 1.22 -1.75 15.79
C VAL A 79 1.40 -1.44 17.28
N PRO A 80 1.53 -0.14 17.65
CA PRO A 80 1.67 0.21 19.06
C PRO A 80 0.51 -0.36 19.89
N PRO A 81 0.76 -0.86 21.10
CA PRO A 81 -0.29 -1.49 21.89
C PRO A 81 -1.54 -0.61 22.09
N SER A 82 -1.36 0.69 22.17
CA SER A 82 -2.49 1.62 22.33
C SER A 82 -3.43 1.63 21.13
N TRP A 83 -3.01 1.12 19.97
CA TRP A 83 -3.81 1.06 18.75
C TRP A 83 -4.46 -0.31 18.57
N ILE A 84 -4.13 -1.28 19.44
CA ILE A 84 -4.64 -2.64 19.33
C ILE A 84 -5.86 -2.78 20.22
N ARG A 85 -6.90 -3.45 19.71
CA ARG A 85 -8.08 -3.76 20.51
C ARG A 85 -7.65 -4.53 21.77
N ARG A 86 -8.26 -4.16 22.90
CA ARG A 86 -7.91 -4.74 24.20
C ARG A 86 -7.88 -6.25 24.17
N GLU A 87 -8.87 -6.87 23.55
CA GLU A 87 -9.01 -8.33 23.54
C GLU A 87 -7.95 -9.01 22.68
N TRP A 88 -7.24 -8.26 21.85
CA TRP A 88 -6.19 -8.83 20.98
C TRP A 88 -4.78 -8.57 21.50
N ARG A 89 -4.68 -7.79 22.57
CA ARG A 89 -3.35 -7.49 23.13
C ARG A 89 -2.71 -8.76 23.64
N GLY A 90 -1.43 -8.91 23.33
CA GLY A 90 -0.67 -10.10 23.71
C GLY A 90 -0.61 -11.16 22.63
N SER A 91 -1.57 -11.21 21.70
CA SER A 91 -1.55 -12.17 20.60
C SER A 91 -1.25 -11.49 19.26
N TYR A 92 -1.81 -10.31 19.04
CA TYR A 92 -1.63 -9.57 17.79
C TYR A 92 -0.49 -8.56 17.97
N LYS A 93 0.52 -8.63 17.12
CA LYS A 93 1.65 -7.68 17.15
C LYS A 93 1.58 -6.65 16.07
N GLY A 94 1.12 -7.02 14.88
CA GLY A 94 1.12 -6.11 13.76
C GLY A 94 0.81 -6.83 12.46
N GLN A 95 1.30 -6.27 11.37
CA GLN A 95 1.06 -6.79 10.04
C GLN A 95 2.35 -7.30 9.42
N LYS A 96 2.24 -8.32 8.59
CA LYS A 96 3.31 -8.67 7.65
C LYS A 96 2.74 -8.53 6.25
N GLN A 97 3.46 -7.84 5.38
CA GLN A 97 2.90 -7.42 4.10
C GLN A 97 3.77 -7.82 2.92
N ILE A 98 3.10 -8.22 1.84
CA ILE A 98 3.69 -8.24 0.51
C ILE A 98 3.17 -6.98 -0.18
N TRP A 99 4.06 -6.19 -0.75
CA TRP A 99 3.72 -4.96 -1.45
C TRP A 99 3.78 -5.15 -2.95
N PHE A 100 2.81 -4.58 -3.65
CA PHE A 100 2.74 -4.63 -5.11
C PHE A 100 2.86 -3.22 -5.67
N LEU A 101 3.62 -3.11 -6.75
CA LEU A 101 3.69 -1.88 -7.54
C LEU A 101 2.89 -2.10 -8.80
N LEU A 102 1.86 -1.30 -9.00
CA LEU A 102 0.95 -1.39 -10.14
C LEU A 102 1.02 -0.11 -10.97
N ARG A 103 0.94 -0.28 -12.28
CA ARG A 103 0.79 0.86 -13.21
C ARG A 103 -0.67 0.96 -13.62
N LEU A 104 -1.26 2.14 -13.44
CA LEU A 104 -2.60 2.39 -13.95
C LEU A 104 -2.54 2.44 -15.48
N THR A 105 -3.25 1.54 -16.14
CA THR A 105 -3.41 1.53 -17.59
C THR A 105 -4.78 2.03 -17.99
N GLY A 106 -5.69 2.13 -17.05
CA GLY A 106 -6.99 2.77 -17.25
C GLY A 106 -6.86 4.28 -17.09
N ARG A 107 -7.99 4.91 -16.83
CA ARG A 107 -8.09 6.35 -16.68
C ARG A 107 -8.25 6.72 -15.22
N ASP A 108 -7.87 7.95 -14.86
CA ASP A 108 -8.12 8.44 -13.51
C ASP A 108 -9.60 8.33 -13.14
N THR A 109 -10.49 8.49 -14.12
CA THR A 109 -11.93 8.41 -13.89
C THR A 109 -12.42 7.00 -13.61
N ASP A 110 -11.58 5.99 -13.82
CA ASP A 110 -11.92 4.61 -13.43
C ASP A 110 -11.79 4.40 -11.93
N VAL A 111 -11.07 5.28 -11.23
CA VAL A 111 -10.93 5.22 -9.78
C VAL A 111 -12.26 5.56 -9.13
N SER A 112 -12.71 4.70 -8.22
CA SER A 112 -13.93 4.94 -7.45
C SER A 112 -13.71 4.51 -6.01
N LEU A 113 -13.84 5.46 -5.12
CA LEU A 113 -13.69 5.19 -3.69
C LEU A 113 -14.95 4.60 -3.08
N ARG A 114 -16.03 4.50 -3.85
CA ARG A 114 -17.32 4.04 -3.36
C ARG A 114 -17.78 2.76 -4.04
N ALA A 115 -16.80 1.93 -4.45
CA ALA A 115 -17.11 0.66 -5.11
C ALA A 115 -17.75 -0.34 -4.16
N THR A 116 -17.63 -0.13 -2.84
CA THR A 116 -18.26 -1.00 -1.83
C THR A 116 -19.08 -0.16 -0.86
N ASN A 117 -19.83 -0.84 0.00
CA ASN A 117 -20.65 -0.20 1.02
C ASN A 117 -19.82 0.32 2.20
N GLN A 118 -18.57 -0.09 2.29
CA GLN A 118 -17.69 0.29 3.39
C GLN A 118 -16.39 0.88 2.83
N PRO A 119 -16.45 2.11 2.30
CA PRO A 119 -15.27 2.72 1.70
C PRO A 119 -14.20 2.98 2.74
N GLU A 120 -12.95 2.81 2.34
CA GLU A 120 -11.79 3.05 3.19
C GLU A 120 -11.36 4.52 3.14
N PHE A 121 -11.48 5.13 1.96
CA PHE A 121 -11.00 6.48 1.71
C PHE A 121 -12.13 7.41 1.32
N ASP A 122 -12.04 8.69 1.69
CA ASP A 122 -12.99 9.70 1.23
C ASP A 122 -12.35 10.73 0.30
N ALA A 123 -11.05 10.65 0.08
CA ALA A 123 -10.34 11.50 -0.86
C ALA A 123 -9.07 10.78 -1.33
N TRP A 124 -8.57 11.19 -2.48
CA TRP A 124 -7.29 10.68 -2.98
C TRP A 124 -6.63 11.71 -3.88
N ARG A 125 -5.33 11.54 -4.08
CA ARG A 125 -4.58 12.39 -5.01
C ARG A 125 -3.37 11.61 -5.54
N TRP A 126 -2.82 12.11 -6.63
CA TRP A 126 -1.50 11.67 -7.08
C TRP A 126 -0.45 12.43 -6.28
N SER A 127 0.52 11.72 -5.75
CA SER A 127 1.65 12.31 -5.02
C SER A 127 2.94 11.86 -5.65
N ASP A 128 3.98 12.65 -5.52
CA ASP A 128 5.30 12.20 -5.94
C ASP A 128 5.66 10.93 -5.18
N TYR A 129 6.40 10.06 -5.85
CA TYR A 129 6.66 8.70 -5.39
C TYR A 129 7.16 8.62 -3.94
N TRP A 130 7.98 9.57 -3.52
CA TRP A 130 8.61 9.53 -2.20
C TRP A 130 7.88 10.32 -1.13
N VAL A 131 6.87 11.09 -1.48
CA VAL A 131 6.10 11.88 -0.51
C VAL A 131 5.44 11.02 0.56
N PRO A 132 4.85 9.85 0.24
CA PRO A 132 4.26 9.00 1.27
C PRO A 132 5.22 8.58 2.38
N LEU A 133 6.51 8.48 2.08
CA LEU A 133 7.50 8.10 3.08
C LEU A 133 7.60 9.15 4.19
N GLU A 134 7.37 10.41 3.86
CA GLU A 134 7.45 11.49 4.83
C GLU A 134 6.15 11.68 5.60
N ASP A 135 5.02 11.41 4.94
CA ASP A 135 3.70 11.75 5.47
C ASP A 135 3.00 10.62 6.21
N VAL A 136 3.46 9.37 6.05
CA VAL A 136 2.78 8.25 6.68
C VAL A 136 2.98 8.25 8.19
N ILE A 137 2.02 7.66 8.90
CA ILE A 137 2.14 7.48 10.35
C ILE A 137 3.44 6.74 10.69
N GLU A 138 4.07 7.14 11.78
CA GLU A 138 5.45 6.77 12.05
C GLU A 138 5.70 5.27 12.11
N PHE A 139 4.81 4.50 12.73
CA PHE A 139 5.06 3.07 12.89
C PHE A 139 5.01 2.29 11.57
N LYS A 140 4.54 2.90 10.47
CA LYS A 140 4.55 2.30 9.14
C LYS A 140 5.73 2.77 8.28
N ARG A 141 6.48 3.76 8.74
CA ARG A 141 7.48 4.42 7.90
C ARG A 141 8.57 3.49 7.41
N ASP A 142 9.05 2.60 8.26
CA ASP A 142 10.13 1.69 7.86
C ASP A 142 9.67 0.70 6.79
N VAL A 143 8.44 0.21 6.88
CA VAL A 143 7.89 -0.66 5.85
C VAL A 143 7.70 0.09 4.55
N TYR A 144 7.19 1.32 4.61
CA TYR A 144 7.06 2.15 3.42
C TYR A 144 8.42 2.38 2.77
N ARG A 145 9.45 2.66 3.59
CA ARG A 145 10.79 2.87 3.06
C ARG A 145 11.29 1.62 2.33
N SER A 146 11.13 0.48 2.96
CA SER A 146 11.58 -0.79 2.36
C SER A 146 10.84 -1.09 1.07
N ALA A 147 9.52 -0.94 1.07
CA ALA A 147 8.71 -1.24 -0.11
C ALA A 147 9.02 -0.28 -1.26
N LEU A 148 9.04 1.03 -0.97
CA LEU A 148 9.28 2.03 -2.01
C LEU A 148 10.68 1.88 -2.60
N ASN A 149 11.69 1.61 -1.77
CA ASN A 149 13.05 1.42 -2.27
C ASN A 149 13.16 0.15 -3.11
N GLU A 150 12.60 -0.95 -2.65
CA GLU A 150 12.69 -2.22 -3.39
C GLU A 150 11.98 -2.11 -4.74
N LEU A 151 10.82 -1.48 -4.78
CA LEU A 151 9.98 -1.45 -5.96
C LEU A 151 10.36 -0.34 -6.95
N ALA A 152 11.11 0.67 -6.51
CA ALA A 152 11.52 1.78 -7.37
C ALA A 152 12.29 1.32 -8.61
N VAL A 153 12.97 0.18 -8.53
CA VAL A 153 13.75 -0.34 -9.66
C VAL A 153 12.86 -0.67 -10.87
N HIS A 154 11.57 -0.86 -10.65
CA HIS A 154 10.62 -1.16 -11.71
C HIS A 154 10.04 0.08 -12.38
N LEU A 155 10.43 1.28 -11.94
CA LEU A 155 9.96 2.54 -12.50
C LEU A 155 10.94 3.10 -13.52
N HIS A 156 11.44 2.22 -14.39
CA HIS A 156 12.35 2.66 -15.44
C HIS A 156 11.55 3.22 -16.62
N ALA A 157 11.89 4.44 -17.00
CA ALA A 157 11.37 5.02 -18.24
C ALA A 157 12.54 5.07 -19.19
N LYS A 158 12.52 4.21 -20.24
CA LYS A 158 13.51 4.26 -21.31
C LYS A 158 14.95 4.23 -20.80
N GLY A 159 15.22 3.37 -19.83
CA GLY A 159 16.56 3.17 -19.32
C GLY A 159 16.98 4.12 -18.19
N VAL A 160 16.13 5.04 -17.83
CA VAL A 160 16.43 5.94 -16.71
C VAL A 160 15.93 5.32 -15.42
N ARG A 161 16.82 5.18 -14.47
CA ARG A 161 16.47 4.61 -13.19
C ARG A 161 15.89 5.66 -12.26
N TYR A 162 14.73 5.34 -11.68
CA TYR A 162 14.11 6.21 -10.70
C TYR A 162 14.73 5.93 -9.33
N THR A 163 15.34 6.93 -8.71
CA THR A 163 15.98 6.75 -7.42
C THR A 163 15.47 7.74 -6.41
N HIS A 164 15.61 7.37 -5.14
CA HIS A 164 15.24 8.23 -4.05
C HIS A 164 16.17 9.43 -4.02
N LYS A 165 15.59 10.62 -4.09
CA LYS A 165 16.37 11.82 -3.87
C LYS A 165 16.68 11.91 -2.39
N LYS A 166 17.95 11.91 -2.06
CA LYS A 166 18.32 12.11 -0.68
C LYS A 166 17.85 13.50 -0.27
N THR A 167 17.08 13.50 0.79
CA THR A 167 16.64 14.75 1.40
C THR A 167 17.72 15.31 2.27
N SER A 168 18.88 14.69 2.31
CA SER A 168 19.91 15.23 3.15
C SER A 168 20.18 16.66 2.72
N PRO A 169 20.20 17.55 3.64
CA PRO A 169 20.63 18.89 3.34
C PRO A 169 22.05 18.77 2.87
N GLN A 170 22.31 19.51 1.98
CA GLN A 170 23.66 19.56 1.56
C GLN A 170 24.40 20.52 2.43
#